data_6f4d28755a5a0b977255d3ec03768550
#
_entry.id   6f4d28755a5a0b977255d3ec03768550
#
_cell.length_a   1.000
_cell.length_b   1.000
_cell.length_c   1.000
_cell.angle_alpha   90.00
_cell.angle_beta   90.00
_cell.angle_gamma   90.00
#
_symmetry.space_group_name_H-M   'P 1'
#
loop_
_entity.id
_entity.type
_entity.pdbx_description
1 polymer ?
#
loop_
_entity_poly.entity_id
_entity_poly.type
_entity_poly.pdbx_seq_one_letter_code
_entity_poly.pdbx_strand_id
1 'polypeptide(L)'
;MKKYFKTLITKLLWFQVSRLRQKHKPIVIAVAGSLGKTSAKHSIATVLSEHLEVQWQDGNYNEIISVPLVFFGQKMPHIYNPLGWLRVFLASELHIQGNYKYQTVVVELGSDHPGDMAEFKQYLHADYGVLTGVSAEHMENFSDIDAVADEELSITDIANTILVDTDSVEEKYYKRLVKPLTFGEGPQTCRISSRALTKKLRRPVSFTLRSGESYALETPILGKQGLPAMAAAVLLAHKLELTDKEILAGLSKIKPVYGRMQPLMGQKKSLIIDDTYNASPDAVISALNTLYELPVKNKIAILGQMNELGQHSEQMHKNIGKHCDPKQIQLVVTIGEDANKFLAETAEKRGCKVVRCPSPYHAADVVLPLLNKDTVVLAKGSQNGVFAEEAVKELLLNHNDATKLVRQSHRWLKYKESHFHDV
;
A
#
# COMPACT_ATOMS: atom_id res chain seq x y z
N MET A 1 24.90 3.78 -21.54
CA MET A 1 23.78 3.81 -22.52
C MET A 1 22.40 3.69 -21.85
N LYS A 2 22.14 2.66 -20.99
CA LYS A 2 20.83 2.48 -20.31
C LYS A 2 20.37 3.72 -19.53
N LYS A 3 21.24 4.33 -18.73
CA LYS A 3 20.93 5.53 -17.92
C LYS A 3 20.53 6.72 -18.80
N TYR A 4 21.29 7.00 -19.87
CA TYR A 4 20.99 8.10 -20.79
C TYR A 4 19.64 7.93 -21.49
N PHE A 5 19.36 6.70 -21.96
CA PHE A 5 18.09 6.40 -22.63
C PHE A 5 16.89 6.55 -21.69
N LYS A 6 17.01 6.03 -20.44
CA LYS A 6 15.97 6.21 -19.40
C LYS A 6 15.75 7.71 -19.14
N THR A 7 16.81 8.49 -18.97
CA THR A 7 16.71 9.94 -18.74
C THR A 7 16.04 10.68 -19.89
N LEU A 8 16.38 10.35 -21.15
CA LEU A 8 15.74 10.98 -22.32
C LEU A 8 14.24 10.70 -22.38
N ILE A 9 13.85 9.44 -22.23
CA ILE A 9 12.43 9.03 -22.17
C ILE A 9 11.71 9.80 -21.08
N THR A 10 12.28 9.83 -19.88
CA THR A 10 11.69 10.51 -18.71
C THR A 10 11.47 12.01 -19.02
N LYS A 11 12.45 12.71 -19.55
CA LYS A 11 12.32 14.14 -19.91
C LYS A 11 11.27 14.38 -20.98
N LEU A 12 11.17 13.52 -21.99
CA LEU A 12 10.12 13.61 -23.00
C LEU A 12 8.72 13.43 -22.40
N LEU A 13 8.55 12.45 -21.51
CA LEU A 13 7.29 12.23 -20.80
C LEU A 13 6.93 13.43 -19.91
N TRP A 14 7.89 14.01 -19.18
CA TRP A 14 7.68 15.22 -18.37
C TRP A 14 7.20 16.40 -19.21
N PHE A 15 7.82 16.61 -20.36
CA PHE A 15 7.40 17.64 -21.31
C PHE A 15 5.95 17.40 -21.78
N GLN A 16 5.57 16.16 -22.11
CA GLN A 16 4.21 15.83 -22.49
C GLN A 16 3.21 16.05 -21.36
N VAL A 17 3.52 15.66 -20.12
CA VAL A 17 2.67 15.93 -18.94
C VAL A 17 2.48 17.43 -18.74
N SER A 18 3.55 18.22 -18.83
CA SER A 18 3.47 19.68 -18.69
C SER A 18 2.53 20.30 -19.73
N ARG A 19 2.64 19.87 -21.00
CA ARG A 19 1.75 20.32 -22.08
C ARG A 19 0.29 19.92 -21.87
N LEU A 20 0.05 18.67 -21.43
CA LEU A 20 -1.30 18.19 -21.11
C LEU A 20 -1.92 19.05 -20.01
N ARG A 21 -1.19 19.29 -18.93
CA ARG A 21 -1.67 20.09 -17.80
C ARG A 21 -1.93 21.55 -18.18
N GLN A 22 -1.07 22.18 -18.99
CA GLN A 22 -1.28 23.54 -19.49
C GLN A 22 -2.57 23.68 -20.31
N LYS A 23 -2.85 22.66 -21.15
CA LYS A 23 -4.00 22.69 -22.06
C LYS A 23 -5.31 22.28 -21.39
N HIS A 24 -5.31 21.19 -20.64
CA HIS A 24 -6.53 20.55 -20.14
C HIS A 24 -6.79 20.81 -18.65
N LYS A 25 -5.78 21.22 -17.89
CA LYS A 25 -5.85 21.62 -16.48
C LYS A 25 -6.59 20.60 -15.57
N PRO A 26 -6.30 19.28 -15.67
CA PRO A 26 -6.90 18.34 -14.74
C PRO A 26 -6.43 18.64 -13.32
N ILE A 27 -7.30 18.38 -12.33
CA ILE A 27 -6.92 18.38 -10.91
C ILE A 27 -5.94 17.23 -10.68
N VAL A 28 -4.80 17.50 -10.08
CA VAL A 28 -3.79 16.49 -9.79
C VAL A 28 -3.71 16.25 -8.30
N ILE A 29 -3.86 14.98 -7.91
CA ILE A 29 -3.75 14.50 -6.53
C ILE A 29 -2.52 13.59 -6.47
N ALA A 30 -1.51 13.99 -5.70
CA ALA A 30 -0.28 13.23 -5.46
C ALA A 30 -0.33 12.56 -4.10
N VAL A 31 -0.03 11.26 -4.04
CA VAL A 31 -0.02 10.47 -2.80
C VAL A 31 1.40 10.04 -2.50
N ALA A 32 1.93 10.45 -1.35
CA ALA A 32 3.26 10.10 -0.85
C ALA A 32 3.19 9.56 0.59
N GLY A 33 4.30 9.10 1.11
CA GLY A 33 4.42 8.54 2.46
C GLY A 33 4.98 7.13 2.48
N SER A 34 5.52 6.69 3.58
CA SER A 34 6.13 5.36 3.72
C SER A 34 5.08 4.24 3.66
N LEU A 35 3.89 4.45 4.23
CA LEU A 35 2.82 3.44 4.35
C LEU A 35 1.52 3.92 3.70
N GLY A 36 0.70 2.99 3.20
CA GLY A 36 -0.69 3.29 2.82
C GLY A 36 -0.89 3.96 1.46
N LYS A 37 0.16 4.38 0.74
CA LYS A 37 0.09 5.07 -0.58
C LYS A 37 -0.90 4.44 -1.56
N THR A 38 -0.72 3.16 -1.85
CA THR A 38 -1.57 2.44 -2.81
C THR A 38 -3.02 2.37 -2.38
N SER A 39 -3.26 2.11 -1.07
CA SER A 39 -4.63 2.10 -0.52
C SER A 39 -5.30 3.47 -0.60
N ALA A 40 -4.55 4.55 -0.34
CA ALA A 40 -5.04 5.91 -0.46
C ALA A 40 -5.36 6.26 -1.92
N LYS A 41 -4.45 5.98 -2.86
CA LYS A 41 -4.70 6.14 -4.31
C LYS A 41 -5.99 5.45 -4.75
N HIS A 42 -6.17 4.17 -4.38
CA HIS A 42 -7.37 3.40 -4.72
C HIS A 42 -8.64 3.97 -4.09
N SER A 43 -8.61 4.31 -2.79
CA SER A 43 -9.76 4.86 -2.10
C SER A 43 -10.19 6.21 -2.68
N ILE A 44 -9.22 7.10 -2.92
CA ILE A 44 -9.45 8.42 -3.53
C ILE A 44 -10.04 8.26 -4.92
N ALA A 45 -9.41 7.45 -5.78
CA ALA A 45 -9.90 7.23 -7.13
C ALA A 45 -11.32 6.63 -7.13
N THR A 46 -11.60 5.66 -6.26
CA THR A 46 -12.91 5.01 -6.15
C THR A 46 -14.00 6.01 -5.75
N VAL A 47 -13.76 6.84 -4.72
CA VAL A 47 -14.76 7.79 -4.24
C VAL A 47 -14.99 8.91 -5.24
N LEU A 48 -13.92 9.49 -5.78
CA LEU A 48 -14.04 10.59 -6.73
C LEU A 48 -14.69 10.17 -8.05
N SER A 49 -14.56 8.90 -8.46
CA SER A 49 -15.18 8.37 -9.68
C SER A 49 -16.72 8.29 -9.61
N GLU A 50 -17.34 8.59 -8.47
CA GLU A 50 -18.81 8.71 -8.40
C GLU A 50 -19.35 9.98 -9.06
N HIS A 51 -18.50 10.99 -9.24
CA HIS A 51 -18.89 12.28 -9.80
C HIS A 51 -17.95 12.75 -10.93
N LEU A 52 -16.66 12.41 -10.86
CA LEU A 52 -15.62 12.91 -11.76
C LEU A 52 -15.09 11.79 -12.67
N GLU A 53 -14.66 12.17 -13.87
CA GLU A 53 -13.83 11.29 -14.70
C GLU A 53 -12.40 11.30 -14.12
N VAL A 54 -12.02 10.20 -13.45
CA VAL A 54 -10.74 10.07 -12.75
C VAL A 54 -9.78 9.19 -13.54
N GLN A 55 -8.58 9.71 -13.80
CA GLN A 55 -7.48 8.93 -14.34
C GLN A 55 -6.55 8.49 -13.22
N TRP A 56 -6.31 7.20 -13.12
CA TRP A 56 -5.37 6.57 -12.21
C TRP A 56 -4.95 5.21 -12.78
N GLN A 57 -4.00 4.53 -12.16
CA GLN A 57 -3.49 3.27 -12.68
C GLN A 57 -3.20 2.26 -11.57
N ASP A 58 -3.64 1.01 -11.78
CA ASP A 58 -3.29 -0.11 -10.94
C ASP A 58 -1.79 -0.46 -11.05
N GLY A 59 -1.26 -1.10 -10.00
CA GLY A 59 0.14 -1.54 -9.95
C GLY A 59 1.12 -0.45 -9.54
N ASN A 60 2.41 -0.73 -9.71
CA ASN A 60 3.51 0.12 -9.26
C ASN A 60 3.87 1.16 -10.32
N TYR A 61 3.05 2.19 -10.43
CA TYR A 61 3.34 3.38 -11.24
C TYR A 61 3.68 4.54 -10.31
N ASN A 62 4.76 4.39 -9.54
CA ASN A 62 5.22 5.34 -8.51
C ASN A 62 6.67 5.79 -8.71
N GLU A 63 7.38 5.27 -9.73
CA GLU A 63 8.72 5.73 -10.09
C GLU A 63 8.68 6.95 -11.01
N ILE A 64 9.78 7.71 -11.04
CA ILE A 64 9.99 8.90 -11.88
C ILE A 64 9.63 8.70 -13.35
N ILE A 65 9.90 7.51 -13.91
CA ILE A 65 9.57 7.18 -15.31
C ILE A 65 8.13 6.72 -15.49
N SER A 66 7.52 6.14 -14.47
CA SER A 66 6.19 5.52 -14.58
C SER A 66 5.04 6.46 -14.22
N VAL A 67 5.23 7.38 -13.29
CA VAL A 67 4.21 8.38 -12.90
C VAL A 67 3.67 9.18 -14.09
N PRO A 68 4.49 9.67 -15.04
CA PRO A 68 3.99 10.37 -16.23
C PRO A 68 3.02 9.54 -17.08
N LEU A 69 3.20 8.19 -17.12
CA LEU A 69 2.34 7.30 -17.90
C LEU A 69 0.92 7.24 -17.36
N VAL A 70 0.74 7.48 -16.05
CA VAL A 70 -0.58 7.53 -15.41
C VAL A 70 -1.46 8.59 -16.06
N PHE A 71 -0.93 9.78 -16.38
CA PHE A 71 -1.68 10.86 -17.02
C PHE A 71 -2.29 10.46 -18.36
N PHE A 72 -1.67 9.50 -19.04
CA PHE A 72 -2.09 9.06 -20.37
C PHE A 72 -2.73 7.65 -20.36
N GLY A 73 -2.84 7.00 -19.19
CA GLY A 73 -3.34 5.63 -19.10
C GLY A 73 -2.47 4.61 -19.86
N GLN A 74 -1.19 4.89 -20.04
CA GLN A 74 -0.29 4.08 -20.85
C GLN A 74 0.44 3.03 -20.00
N LYS A 75 0.57 1.80 -20.54
CA LYS A 75 1.40 0.78 -19.92
C LYS A 75 2.87 1.04 -20.22
N MET A 76 3.72 0.84 -19.21
CA MET A 76 5.17 1.00 -19.35
C MET A 76 5.75 -0.10 -20.25
N PRO A 77 6.35 0.25 -21.40
CA PRO A 77 7.06 -0.72 -22.25
C PRO A 77 8.35 -1.21 -21.58
N HIS A 78 8.88 -2.33 -22.07
CA HIS A 78 10.25 -2.69 -21.67
C HIS A 78 11.23 -1.59 -22.09
N ILE A 79 12.20 -1.26 -21.22
CA ILE A 79 13.09 -0.09 -21.42
C ILE A 79 13.82 -0.10 -22.76
N TYR A 80 14.15 -1.26 -23.29
CA TYR A 80 14.80 -1.45 -24.59
C TYR A 80 13.84 -1.71 -25.76
N ASN A 81 12.56 -1.38 -25.62
CA ASN A 81 11.58 -1.50 -26.69
C ASN A 81 11.31 -0.13 -27.34
N PRO A 82 12.06 0.31 -28.35
CA PRO A 82 11.91 1.65 -28.95
C PRO A 82 10.56 1.82 -29.64
N LEU A 83 10.01 0.77 -30.25
CA LEU A 83 8.69 0.82 -30.89
C LEU A 83 7.57 0.96 -29.85
N GLY A 84 7.73 0.31 -28.68
CA GLY A 84 6.80 0.46 -27.57
C GLY A 84 6.80 1.91 -27.05
N TRP A 85 7.96 2.51 -26.88
CA TRP A 85 8.09 3.90 -26.45
C TRP A 85 7.57 4.89 -27.51
N LEU A 86 7.83 4.66 -28.78
CA LEU A 86 7.25 5.47 -29.85
C LEU A 86 5.72 5.47 -29.82
N ARG A 87 5.11 4.28 -29.62
CA ARG A 87 3.65 4.18 -29.46
C ARG A 87 3.14 4.97 -28.26
N VAL A 88 3.83 4.89 -27.11
CA VAL A 88 3.48 5.66 -25.91
C VAL A 88 3.52 7.15 -26.22
N PHE A 89 4.58 7.66 -26.82
CA PHE A 89 4.71 9.08 -27.15
C PHE A 89 3.64 9.57 -28.12
N LEU A 90 3.34 8.79 -29.17
CA LEU A 90 2.29 9.13 -30.13
C LEU A 90 0.89 9.11 -29.48
N ALA A 91 0.60 8.09 -28.67
CA ALA A 91 -0.67 8.00 -27.95
C ALA A 91 -0.83 9.14 -26.93
N SER A 92 0.25 9.49 -26.22
CA SER A 92 0.23 10.63 -25.29
C SER A 92 0.01 11.95 -26.04
N GLU A 93 0.60 12.13 -27.22
CA GLU A 93 0.39 13.30 -28.05
C GLU A 93 -1.06 13.41 -28.54
N LEU A 94 -1.70 12.29 -28.91
CA LEU A 94 -3.12 12.26 -29.26
C LEU A 94 -4.01 12.70 -28.10
N HIS A 95 -3.67 12.31 -26.84
CA HIS A 95 -4.38 12.80 -25.65
C HIS A 95 -4.20 14.29 -25.43
N ILE A 96 -2.98 14.82 -25.69
CA ILE A 96 -2.69 16.26 -25.57
C ILE A 96 -3.44 17.06 -26.62
N GLN A 97 -3.44 16.62 -27.89
CA GLN A 97 -4.07 17.35 -29.00
C GLN A 97 -5.59 17.22 -29.01
N GLY A 98 -6.12 16.05 -28.62
CA GLY A 98 -7.53 15.72 -28.64
C GLY A 98 -8.32 16.25 -27.45
N ASN A 99 -9.42 15.61 -27.15
CA ASN A 99 -10.26 15.86 -25.97
C ASN A 99 -9.80 14.95 -24.82
N TYR A 100 -9.13 15.53 -23.83
CA TYR A 100 -8.74 14.82 -22.61
C TYR A 100 -9.95 14.80 -21.65
N LYS A 101 -10.58 13.65 -21.52
CA LYS A 101 -11.84 13.52 -20.76
C LYS A 101 -11.69 13.58 -19.24
N TYR A 102 -10.49 13.31 -18.73
CA TYR A 102 -10.30 13.19 -17.29
C TYR A 102 -10.19 14.54 -16.60
N GLN A 103 -11.04 14.72 -15.61
CA GLN A 103 -11.10 15.93 -14.77
C GLN A 103 -10.08 15.87 -13.64
N THR A 104 -9.74 14.65 -13.19
CA THR A 104 -8.81 14.42 -12.07
C THR A 104 -7.82 13.32 -12.42
N VAL A 105 -6.57 13.49 -11.98
CA VAL A 105 -5.50 12.49 -12.08
C VAL A 105 -4.99 12.19 -10.68
N VAL A 106 -4.98 10.92 -10.29
CA VAL A 106 -4.44 10.46 -9.00
C VAL A 106 -3.16 9.69 -9.25
N VAL A 107 -2.05 10.17 -8.70
CA VAL A 107 -0.72 9.57 -8.83
C VAL A 107 -0.16 9.17 -7.49
N GLU A 108 0.60 8.09 -7.45
CA GLU A 108 1.37 7.62 -6.30
C GLU A 108 2.84 7.98 -6.54
N LEU A 109 3.51 8.59 -5.54
CA LEU A 109 4.91 8.96 -5.60
C LEU A 109 5.71 8.02 -4.70
N GLY A 110 6.72 7.35 -5.24
CA GLY A 110 7.66 6.53 -4.50
C GLY A 110 8.93 7.33 -4.21
N SER A 111 9.43 7.21 -2.99
CA SER A 111 10.67 7.82 -2.52
C SER A 111 11.53 6.74 -1.85
N ASP A 112 12.38 6.10 -2.64
CA ASP A 112 13.26 5.04 -2.16
C ASP A 112 14.63 5.58 -1.73
N HIS A 113 14.99 6.79 -2.21
CA HIS A 113 16.26 7.47 -1.95
C HIS A 113 16.06 8.96 -1.63
N PRO A 114 16.98 9.56 -0.85
CA PRO A 114 16.99 11.01 -0.67
C PRO A 114 17.07 11.76 -2.01
N GLY A 115 16.14 12.69 -2.23
CA GLY A 115 16.06 13.51 -3.44
C GLY A 115 15.13 13.02 -4.53
N ASP A 116 14.49 11.85 -4.38
CA ASP A 116 13.50 11.34 -5.34
C ASP A 116 12.31 12.32 -5.49
N MET A 117 11.84 12.90 -4.39
CA MET A 117 10.76 13.90 -4.42
C MET A 117 11.14 15.16 -5.19
N ALA A 118 12.40 15.59 -5.11
CA ALA A 118 12.91 16.73 -5.86
C ALA A 118 12.91 16.47 -7.38
N GLU A 119 13.05 15.21 -7.82
CA GLU A 119 12.91 14.87 -9.25
C GLU A 119 11.45 14.99 -9.72
N PHE A 120 10.47 14.58 -8.92
CA PHE A 120 9.05 14.79 -9.25
C PHE A 120 8.69 16.26 -9.38
N LYS A 121 9.22 17.13 -8.51
CA LYS A 121 9.01 18.59 -8.55
C LYS A 121 9.35 19.21 -9.91
N GLN A 122 10.26 18.64 -10.69
CA GLN A 122 10.68 19.19 -11.97
C GLN A 122 9.55 19.26 -13.01
N TYR A 123 8.50 18.45 -12.89
CA TYR A 123 7.41 18.41 -13.86
C TYR A 123 6.02 18.32 -13.24
N LEU A 124 5.95 17.88 -11.99
CA LEU A 124 4.70 17.64 -11.30
C LEU A 124 4.40 18.80 -10.35
N HIS A 125 3.22 19.41 -10.55
CA HIS A 125 2.61 20.33 -9.60
C HIS A 125 1.22 19.80 -9.31
N ALA A 126 0.96 19.37 -8.09
CA ALA A 126 -0.32 18.82 -7.68
C ALA A 126 -1.18 19.90 -6.99
N ASP A 127 -2.49 19.79 -7.16
CA ASP A 127 -3.44 20.62 -6.43
C ASP A 127 -3.54 20.16 -4.98
N TYR A 128 -3.47 18.83 -4.79
CA TYR A 128 -3.51 18.20 -3.47
C TYR A 128 -2.38 17.18 -3.33
N GLY A 129 -1.71 17.22 -2.17
CA GLY A 129 -0.77 16.22 -1.72
C GLY A 129 -1.34 15.45 -0.53
N VAL A 130 -1.24 14.13 -0.54
CA VAL A 130 -1.69 13.28 0.58
C VAL A 130 -0.47 12.59 1.16
N LEU A 131 -0.12 12.94 2.40
CA LEU A 131 0.94 12.32 3.18
C LEU A 131 0.33 11.24 4.07
N THR A 132 0.59 9.97 3.73
CA THR A 132 -0.09 8.81 4.32
C THR A 132 0.63 8.22 5.53
N GLY A 133 1.88 8.59 5.77
CA GLY A 133 2.65 8.10 6.90
C GLY A 133 4.14 8.33 6.75
N VAL A 134 4.85 8.32 7.88
CA VAL A 134 6.32 8.32 7.96
C VAL A 134 6.72 7.16 8.85
N SER A 135 7.45 6.20 8.31
CA SER A 135 7.91 5.01 9.03
C SER A 135 9.26 4.53 8.51
N ALA A 136 9.88 3.60 9.22
CA ALA A 136 11.18 3.02 8.86
C ALA A 136 11.04 2.10 7.62
N GLU A 137 10.94 2.69 6.43
CA GLU A 137 11.08 2.03 5.13
C GLU A 137 12.38 2.49 4.45
N HIS A 138 12.97 1.64 3.61
CA HIS A 138 14.19 1.93 2.84
C HIS A 138 15.38 2.41 3.70
N MET A 139 15.47 1.96 4.96
CA MET A 139 16.50 2.39 5.92
C MET A 139 17.95 2.07 5.49
N GLU A 140 18.12 1.28 4.45
CA GLU A 140 19.44 1.09 3.83
C GLU A 140 19.91 2.32 3.04
N ASN A 141 18.97 3.21 2.63
CA ASN A 141 19.20 4.40 1.81
C ASN A 141 19.11 5.70 2.62
N PHE A 142 18.55 5.67 3.82
CA PHE A 142 18.36 6.82 4.70
C PHE A 142 19.17 6.67 5.99
N SER A 143 19.70 7.76 6.50
CA SER A 143 20.49 7.78 7.74
C SER A 143 19.65 7.43 8.97
N ASP A 144 18.43 7.93 9.02
CA ASP A 144 17.49 7.82 10.13
C ASP A 144 16.06 8.13 9.70
N ILE A 145 15.11 8.02 10.63
CA ILE A 145 13.68 8.30 10.38
C ILE A 145 13.44 9.80 10.09
N ASP A 146 14.24 10.69 10.61
CA ASP A 146 14.10 12.13 10.36
C ASP A 146 14.44 12.44 8.89
N ALA A 147 15.44 11.75 8.31
CA ALA A 147 15.76 11.85 6.87
C ALA A 147 14.62 11.29 5.98
N VAL A 148 13.96 10.19 6.38
CA VAL A 148 12.75 9.70 5.69
C VAL A 148 11.64 10.73 5.77
N ALA A 149 11.43 11.33 6.95
CA ALA A 149 10.42 12.36 7.15
C ALA A 149 10.68 13.60 6.28
N ASP A 150 11.93 14.05 6.18
CA ASP A 150 12.30 15.20 5.36
C ASP A 150 12.02 14.95 3.88
N GLU A 151 12.32 13.74 3.39
CA GLU A 151 12.01 13.34 2.02
C GLU A 151 10.51 13.33 1.76
N GLU A 152 9.72 12.65 2.61
CA GLU A 152 8.26 12.56 2.43
C GLU A 152 7.56 13.92 2.59
N LEU A 153 8.01 14.77 3.51
CA LEU A 153 7.51 16.13 3.67
C LEU A 153 7.79 17.03 2.47
N SER A 154 8.78 16.68 1.62
CA SER A 154 9.06 17.42 0.39
C SER A 154 7.90 17.36 -0.62
N ILE A 155 6.82 16.59 -0.36
CA ILE A 155 5.56 16.70 -1.10
C ILE A 155 4.99 18.12 -1.05
N THR A 156 5.33 18.92 -0.03
CA THR A 156 4.95 20.34 0.08
C THR A 156 5.52 21.20 -1.05
N ASP A 157 6.60 20.77 -1.65
CA ASP A 157 7.21 21.44 -2.80
C ASP A 157 6.50 21.11 -4.12
N ILE A 158 5.66 20.09 -4.12
CA ILE A 158 4.96 19.55 -5.27
C ILE A 158 3.49 19.96 -5.25
N ALA A 159 2.86 20.03 -4.07
CA ALA A 159 1.43 20.19 -3.93
C ALA A 159 1.03 21.48 -3.20
N ASN A 160 -0.09 22.09 -3.64
CA ASN A 160 -0.60 23.34 -3.08
C ASN A 160 -1.28 23.16 -1.71
N THR A 161 -2.05 22.08 -1.55
CA THR A 161 -2.77 21.77 -0.30
C THR A 161 -2.38 20.38 0.17
N ILE A 162 -1.92 20.28 1.41
CA ILE A 162 -1.49 18.99 2.00
C ILE A 162 -2.59 18.42 2.88
N LEU A 163 -2.88 17.14 2.68
CA LEU A 163 -3.66 16.31 3.58
C LEU A 163 -2.67 15.39 4.32
N VAL A 164 -2.81 15.23 5.63
CA VAL A 164 -1.86 14.42 6.42
C VAL A 164 -2.59 13.48 7.39
N ASP A 165 -2.13 12.22 7.40
CA ASP A 165 -2.52 11.22 8.41
C ASP A 165 -1.78 11.48 9.72
N THR A 166 -2.49 11.95 10.73
CA THR A 166 -1.90 12.29 12.04
C THR A 166 -1.74 11.09 12.97
N ASP A 167 -2.25 9.93 12.59
CA ASP A 167 -2.03 8.68 13.34
C ASP A 167 -0.75 7.97 12.86
N SER A 168 -0.30 8.24 11.62
CA SER A 168 0.87 7.62 10.99
C SER A 168 2.03 8.61 10.74
N VAL A 169 1.84 9.90 10.99
CA VAL A 169 2.87 10.94 10.92
C VAL A 169 2.98 11.60 12.29
N GLU A 170 4.15 11.51 12.92
CA GLU A 170 4.40 12.10 14.25
C GLU A 170 4.14 13.61 14.26
N GLU A 171 3.67 14.10 15.40
CA GLU A 171 3.32 15.51 15.59
C GLU A 171 4.48 16.47 15.26
N LYS A 172 5.72 16.11 15.60
CA LYS A 172 6.92 16.90 15.30
C LYS A 172 7.12 17.14 13.80
N TYR A 173 6.63 16.22 12.94
CA TYR A 173 6.73 16.33 11.49
C TYR A 173 5.56 17.11 10.90
N TYR A 174 4.31 16.75 11.22
CA TYR A 174 3.17 17.44 10.58
C TYR A 174 2.98 18.88 11.08
N LYS A 175 3.51 19.26 12.24
CA LYS A 175 3.56 20.68 12.67
C LYS A 175 4.45 21.57 11.78
N ARG A 176 5.32 20.98 10.97
CA ARG A 176 6.12 21.71 9.97
C ARG A 176 5.31 22.12 8.74
N LEU A 177 4.13 21.50 8.54
CA LEU A 177 3.24 21.78 7.42
C LEU A 177 2.43 23.07 7.66
N VAL A 178 2.20 23.83 6.60
CA VAL A 178 1.42 25.07 6.65
C VAL A 178 -0.06 24.77 6.48
N LYS A 179 -0.84 24.88 7.55
CA LYS A 179 -2.31 24.69 7.57
C LYS A 179 -2.78 23.40 6.84
N PRO A 180 -2.23 22.22 7.16
CA PRO A 180 -2.65 21.00 6.51
C PRO A 180 -4.09 20.65 6.84
N LEU A 181 -4.76 19.95 5.95
CA LEU A 181 -5.98 19.22 6.24
C LEU A 181 -5.61 17.91 6.92
N THR A 182 -6.05 17.70 8.15
CA THR A 182 -5.65 16.55 8.96
C THR A 182 -6.73 15.48 9.00
N PHE A 183 -6.34 14.22 9.05
CA PHE A 183 -7.25 13.09 9.29
C PHE A 183 -6.61 12.07 10.23
N GLY A 184 -7.45 11.39 11.02
CA GLY A 184 -7.04 10.44 12.05
C GLY A 184 -8.10 10.24 13.12
N GLU A 185 -7.76 9.48 14.18
CA GLU A 185 -8.69 9.19 15.30
C GLU A 185 -8.92 10.41 16.23
N GLY A 186 -7.99 11.37 16.24
CA GLY A 186 -8.05 12.57 17.08
C GLY A 186 -9.03 13.66 16.58
N PRO A 187 -8.98 14.88 17.16
CA PRO A 187 -9.81 16.04 16.77
C PRO A 187 -9.26 16.68 15.48
N GLN A 188 -9.39 16.00 14.36
CA GLN A 188 -8.86 16.36 13.07
C GLN A 188 -9.85 17.09 12.17
N THR A 189 -9.42 17.51 10.95
CA THR A 189 -10.34 18.03 9.92
C THR A 189 -11.33 16.94 9.49
N CYS A 190 -10.87 15.69 9.39
CA CYS A 190 -11.72 14.51 9.27
C CYS A 190 -11.37 13.51 10.38
N ARG A 191 -12.25 13.34 11.34
CA ARG A 191 -12.08 12.39 12.43
C ARG A 191 -12.55 11.00 12.02
N ILE A 192 -11.72 9.99 12.28
CA ILE A 192 -12.03 8.57 12.11
C ILE A 192 -12.52 8.02 13.44
N SER A 193 -13.67 7.34 13.43
CA SER A 193 -14.14 6.54 14.56
C SER A 193 -14.50 5.14 14.07
N SER A 194 -13.95 4.11 14.68
CA SER A 194 -14.22 2.73 14.28
C SER A 194 -14.53 1.84 15.48
N ARG A 195 -15.28 0.75 15.23
CA ARG A 195 -15.59 -0.28 16.22
C ARG A 195 -14.90 -1.59 15.86
N ALA A 196 -14.97 -2.55 16.76
CA ALA A 196 -14.47 -3.92 16.53
C ALA A 196 -15.14 -4.56 15.31
N LEU A 197 -14.41 -5.49 14.68
CA LEU A 197 -14.90 -6.26 13.55
C LEU A 197 -16.15 -7.05 13.91
N THR A 198 -17.13 -7.01 13.02
CA THR A 198 -18.35 -7.83 13.15
C THR A 198 -18.06 -9.31 12.83
N LYS A 199 -18.95 -10.21 13.21
CA LYS A 199 -18.87 -11.64 12.82
C LYS A 199 -18.85 -11.86 11.30
N LYS A 200 -19.34 -10.88 10.52
CA LYS A 200 -19.31 -10.89 9.04
C LYS A 200 -18.01 -10.33 8.46
N LEU A 201 -16.99 -10.13 9.29
CA LEU A 201 -15.72 -9.52 8.89
C LEU A 201 -15.91 -8.13 8.22
N ARG A 202 -16.78 -7.32 8.80
CA ARG A 202 -17.00 -5.93 8.44
C ARG A 202 -16.61 -5.05 9.61
N ARG A 203 -16.01 -3.90 9.33
CA ARG A 203 -15.67 -2.90 10.34
C ARG A 203 -16.66 -1.74 10.27
N PRO A 204 -17.45 -1.51 11.32
CA PRO A 204 -18.24 -0.28 11.44
C PRO A 204 -17.28 0.90 11.60
N VAL A 205 -17.44 1.92 10.76
CA VAL A 205 -16.61 3.12 10.75
C VAL A 205 -17.45 4.35 10.46
N SER A 206 -17.06 5.49 11.01
CA SER A 206 -17.57 6.80 10.64
C SER A 206 -16.44 7.80 10.42
N PHE A 207 -16.63 8.66 9.43
CA PHE A 207 -15.77 9.79 9.10
C PHE A 207 -16.55 11.07 9.36
N THR A 208 -16.09 11.88 10.33
CA THR A 208 -16.79 13.11 10.72
C THR A 208 -15.91 14.30 10.39
N LEU A 209 -16.40 15.18 9.53
CA LEU A 209 -15.74 16.41 9.18
C LEU A 209 -15.90 17.45 10.30
N ARG A 210 -14.94 18.36 10.41
CA ARG A 210 -15.01 19.49 11.38
C ARG A 210 -16.21 20.39 11.12
N SER A 211 -16.70 20.48 9.89
CA SER A 211 -17.91 21.20 9.49
C SER A 211 -19.22 20.58 9.98
N GLY A 212 -19.18 19.31 10.41
CA GLY A 212 -20.31 18.61 11.05
C GLY A 212 -20.84 17.41 10.26
N GLU A 213 -20.55 17.28 8.98
CA GLU A 213 -20.99 16.15 8.15
C GLU A 213 -20.35 14.85 8.65
N SER A 214 -21.10 13.76 8.60
CA SER A 214 -20.64 12.46 9.08
C SER A 214 -21.11 11.32 8.16
N TYR A 215 -20.16 10.49 7.76
CA TYR A 215 -20.36 9.37 6.85
C TYR A 215 -20.11 8.06 7.59
N ALA A 216 -21.15 7.30 7.89
CA ALA A 216 -21.08 6.04 8.63
C ALA A 216 -21.43 4.86 7.74
N LEU A 217 -20.62 3.78 7.81
CA LEU A 217 -20.84 2.55 7.04
C LEU A 217 -20.15 1.35 7.69
N GLU A 218 -20.47 0.15 7.19
CA GLU A 218 -19.68 -1.07 7.44
C GLU A 218 -18.76 -1.36 6.24
N THR A 219 -17.44 -1.23 6.43
CA THR A 219 -16.44 -1.46 5.38
C THR A 219 -15.88 -2.90 5.41
N PRO A 220 -15.48 -3.47 4.23
CA PRO A 220 -14.73 -4.72 4.18
C PRO A 220 -13.24 -4.56 4.55
N ILE A 221 -12.78 -3.35 4.83
CA ILE A 221 -11.40 -3.08 5.25
C ILE A 221 -11.21 -3.58 6.67
N LEU A 222 -10.44 -4.65 6.84
CA LEU A 222 -10.28 -5.32 8.13
C LEU A 222 -9.41 -4.50 9.09
N GLY A 223 -8.24 -4.08 8.64
CA GLY A 223 -7.25 -3.38 9.44
C GLY A 223 -7.58 -1.89 9.62
N LYS A 224 -7.38 -1.37 10.83
CA LYS A 224 -7.52 0.07 11.10
C LYS A 224 -6.59 0.91 10.23
N GLN A 225 -5.41 0.39 9.90
CA GLN A 225 -4.43 1.03 9.01
C GLN A 225 -4.95 1.32 7.59
N GLY A 226 -6.05 0.72 7.17
CA GLY A 226 -6.70 1.03 5.89
C GLY A 226 -7.74 2.16 5.96
N LEU A 227 -8.15 2.58 7.16
CA LEU A 227 -9.17 3.60 7.35
C LEU A 227 -8.70 5.03 7.00
N PRO A 228 -7.45 5.43 7.28
CA PRO A 228 -6.92 6.73 6.85
C PRO A 228 -7.02 6.96 5.34
N ALA A 229 -6.83 5.92 4.52
CA ALA A 229 -7.03 6.00 3.07
C ALA A 229 -8.46 6.41 2.69
N MET A 230 -9.47 5.91 3.43
CA MET A 230 -10.87 6.29 3.24
C MET A 230 -11.13 7.73 3.71
N ALA A 231 -10.53 8.16 4.83
CA ALA A 231 -10.66 9.52 5.35
C ALA A 231 -10.07 10.57 4.40
N ALA A 232 -8.90 10.28 3.79
CA ALA A 232 -8.32 11.12 2.76
C ALA A 232 -9.27 11.27 1.55
N ALA A 233 -9.92 10.17 1.13
CA ALA A 233 -10.90 10.18 0.06
C ALA A 233 -12.15 11.03 0.42
N VAL A 234 -12.65 10.95 1.66
CA VAL A 234 -13.76 11.79 2.16
C VAL A 234 -13.38 13.27 2.10
N LEU A 235 -12.21 13.64 2.62
CA LEU A 235 -11.75 15.03 2.60
C LEU A 235 -11.64 15.60 1.19
N LEU A 236 -11.05 14.83 0.27
CA LEU A 236 -10.91 15.26 -1.12
C LEU A 236 -12.27 15.35 -1.82
N ALA A 237 -13.15 14.36 -1.61
CA ALA A 237 -14.48 14.37 -2.18
C ALA A 237 -15.30 15.58 -1.71
N HIS A 238 -15.24 15.90 -0.41
CA HIS A 238 -15.89 17.11 0.14
C HIS A 238 -15.27 18.40 -0.43
N LYS A 239 -13.93 18.45 -0.58
CA LYS A 239 -13.24 19.60 -1.19
C LYS A 239 -13.54 19.79 -2.67
N LEU A 240 -13.86 18.72 -3.37
CA LEU A 240 -14.23 18.70 -4.79
C LEU A 240 -15.77 18.70 -4.99
N GLU A 241 -16.51 19.06 -3.93
CA GLU A 241 -17.95 19.34 -3.93
C GLU A 241 -18.84 18.13 -4.33
N LEU A 242 -18.36 16.89 -4.07
CA LEU A 242 -19.22 15.72 -4.19
C LEU A 242 -20.34 15.79 -3.14
N THR A 243 -21.53 15.35 -3.53
CA THR A 243 -22.66 15.24 -2.62
C THR A 243 -22.46 14.13 -1.59
N ASP A 244 -23.11 14.22 -0.42
CA ASP A 244 -23.07 13.19 0.62
C ASP A 244 -23.44 11.80 0.09
N LYS A 245 -24.40 11.74 -0.85
CA LYS A 245 -24.84 10.50 -1.48
C LYS A 245 -23.71 9.88 -2.33
N GLU A 246 -23.00 10.68 -3.08
CA GLU A 246 -21.87 10.23 -3.91
C GLU A 246 -20.70 9.78 -3.04
N ILE A 247 -20.38 10.52 -1.97
CA ILE A 247 -19.35 10.14 -1.00
C ILE A 247 -19.67 8.78 -0.38
N LEU A 248 -20.88 8.57 0.13
CA LEU A 248 -21.30 7.31 0.73
C LEU A 248 -21.32 6.17 -0.31
N ALA A 249 -21.77 6.44 -1.54
CA ALA A 249 -21.76 5.47 -2.62
C ALA A 249 -20.32 5.03 -2.95
N GLY A 250 -19.40 5.97 -3.09
CA GLY A 250 -17.98 5.70 -3.34
C GLY A 250 -17.32 4.92 -2.21
N LEU A 251 -17.54 5.34 -0.96
CA LEU A 251 -17.02 4.64 0.23
C LEU A 251 -17.48 3.17 0.28
N SER A 252 -18.73 2.90 -0.10
CA SER A 252 -19.30 1.54 -0.12
C SER A 252 -18.68 0.62 -1.18
N LYS A 253 -18.06 1.19 -2.22
CA LYS A 253 -17.40 0.48 -3.32
C LYS A 253 -15.94 0.16 -3.03
N ILE A 254 -15.34 0.77 -1.99
CA ILE A 254 -13.96 0.51 -1.62
C ILE A 254 -13.78 -0.96 -1.23
N LYS A 255 -12.78 -1.60 -1.84
CA LYS A 255 -12.40 -3.00 -1.60
C LYS A 255 -10.95 -3.08 -1.14
N PRO A 256 -10.57 -4.13 -0.40
CA PRO A 256 -9.16 -4.40 -0.12
C PRO A 256 -8.35 -4.50 -1.41
N VAL A 257 -7.19 -3.88 -1.43
CA VAL A 257 -6.22 -4.01 -2.53
C VAL A 257 -5.52 -5.36 -2.42
N TYR A 258 -5.16 -5.96 -3.55
CA TYR A 258 -4.46 -7.26 -3.58
C TYR A 258 -3.17 -7.21 -2.78
N GLY A 259 -2.97 -8.21 -1.92
CA GLY A 259 -1.83 -8.29 -1.02
C GLY A 259 -1.80 -7.23 0.10
N ARG A 260 -2.93 -6.57 0.39
CA ARG A 260 -3.09 -5.54 1.45
C ARG A 260 -4.25 -5.90 2.37
N MET A 261 -3.99 -6.72 3.39
CA MET A 261 -4.99 -7.20 4.34
C MET A 261 -6.25 -7.77 3.65
N GLN A 262 -6.07 -8.42 2.51
CA GLN A 262 -7.13 -8.95 1.68
C GLN A 262 -7.67 -10.26 2.26
N PRO A 263 -8.97 -10.35 2.60
CA PRO A 263 -9.57 -11.60 3.03
C PRO A 263 -9.83 -12.53 1.82
N LEU A 264 -9.35 -13.76 1.91
CA LEU A 264 -9.52 -14.81 0.92
C LEU A 264 -10.05 -16.09 1.59
N MET A 265 -10.78 -16.91 0.85
CA MET A 265 -11.25 -18.18 1.33
C MET A 265 -10.14 -19.23 1.21
N GLY A 266 -9.71 -19.79 2.35
CA GLY A 266 -8.75 -20.86 2.41
C GLY A 266 -9.39 -22.25 2.40
N GLN A 267 -8.55 -23.27 2.21
CA GLN A 267 -8.95 -24.68 2.29
C GLN A 267 -9.67 -24.97 3.62
N LYS A 268 -10.55 -25.98 3.62
CA LYS A 268 -11.41 -26.36 4.75
C LYS A 268 -12.28 -25.19 5.27
N LYS A 269 -12.56 -24.18 4.40
CA LYS A 269 -13.32 -22.97 4.73
C LYS A 269 -12.65 -22.07 5.80
N SER A 270 -11.32 -22.13 5.91
CA SER A 270 -10.54 -21.22 6.73
C SER A 270 -10.53 -19.81 6.12
N LEU A 271 -10.16 -18.82 6.93
CA LEU A 271 -9.94 -17.44 6.46
C LEU A 271 -8.43 -17.24 6.24
N ILE A 272 -8.05 -16.78 5.06
CA ILE A 272 -6.70 -16.31 4.77
C ILE A 272 -6.74 -14.79 4.67
N ILE A 273 -5.83 -14.12 5.35
CA ILE A 273 -5.59 -12.68 5.20
C ILE A 273 -4.28 -12.52 4.46
N ASP A 274 -4.39 -12.15 3.20
CA ASP A 274 -3.24 -11.86 2.35
C ASP A 274 -2.77 -10.41 2.55
N ASP A 275 -1.60 -10.24 3.16
CA ASP A 275 -0.90 -8.97 3.34
C ASP A 275 0.55 -9.06 2.83
N THR A 276 0.72 -9.78 1.72
CA THR A 276 2.01 -10.23 1.19
C THR A 276 2.66 -9.26 0.19
N TYR A 277 2.08 -8.07 -0.02
CA TYR A 277 2.66 -7.12 -0.96
C TYR A 277 4.06 -6.66 -0.53
N ASN A 278 4.21 -6.20 0.71
CA ASN A 278 5.47 -5.79 1.33
C ASN A 278 5.37 -5.88 2.86
N ALA A 279 6.49 -5.79 3.57
CA ALA A 279 6.55 -5.80 5.02
C ALA A 279 7.54 -4.75 5.52
N SER A 280 7.07 -3.84 6.38
CA SER A 280 7.86 -2.97 7.24
C SER A 280 7.44 -3.20 8.69
N PRO A 281 8.24 -2.80 9.69
CA PRO A 281 7.96 -3.07 11.10
C PRO A 281 6.56 -2.64 11.53
N ASP A 282 6.17 -1.39 11.27
CA ASP A 282 4.87 -0.85 11.65
C ASP A 282 3.71 -1.54 10.93
N ALA A 283 3.92 -1.89 9.65
CA ALA A 283 2.92 -2.63 8.89
C ALA A 283 2.71 -4.05 9.43
N VAL A 284 3.77 -4.74 9.88
CA VAL A 284 3.65 -6.07 10.50
C VAL A 284 2.93 -5.99 11.84
N ILE A 285 3.26 -5.00 12.67
CA ILE A 285 2.58 -4.76 13.96
C ILE A 285 1.10 -4.48 13.74
N SER A 286 0.75 -3.60 12.80
CA SER A 286 -0.65 -3.30 12.45
C SER A 286 -1.42 -4.52 11.95
N ALA A 287 -0.78 -5.38 11.15
CA ALA A 287 -1.38 -6.61 10.65
C ALA A 287 -1.62 -7.61 11.79
N LEU A 288 -0.67 -7.78 12.71
CA LEU A 288 -0.82 -8.62 13.90
C LEU A 288 -1.92 -8.09 14.82
N ASN A 289 -2.01 -6.80 15.07
CA ASN A 289 -3.08 -6.19 15.84
C ASN A 289 -4.46 -6.49 15.22
N THR A 290 -4.56 -6.42 13.89
CA THR A 290 -5.80 -6.80 13.19
C THR A 290 -6.10 -8.29 13.33
N LEU A 291 -5.09 -9.16 13.26
CA LEU A 291 -5.26 -10.60 13.52
C LEU A 291 -5.78 -10.84 14.93
N TYR A 292 -5.29 -10.09 15.93
CA TYR A 292 -5.74 -10.23 17.33
C TYR A 292 -7.20 -9.80 17.51
N GLU A 293 -7.66 -8.77 16.81
CA GLU A 293 -9.05 -8.30 16.85
C GLU A 293 -10.06 -9.28 16.23
N LEU A 294 -9.61 -10.22 15.39
CA LEU A 294 -10.54 -11.13 14.71
C LEU A 294 -11.23 -12.08 15.72
N PRO A 295 -12.56 -12.20 15.64
CA PRO A 295 -13.34 -13.07 16.53
C PRO A 295 -13.26 -14.54 16.12
N VAL A 296 -12.03 -15.05 15.92
CA VAL A 296 -11.72 -16.42 15.47
C VAL A 296 -10.80 -17.07 16.48
N LYS A 297 -11.02 -18.37 16.74
CA LYS A 297 -10.33 -19.09 17.81
C LYS A 297 -8.88 -19.43 17.47
N ASN A 298 -8.64 -19.94 16.26
CA ASN A 298 -7.32 -20.43 15.85
C ASN A 298 -6.66 -19.39 14.95
N LYS A 299 -5.61 -18.74 15.43
CA LYS A 299 -4.88 -17.69 14.70
C LYS A 299 -3.48 -18.18 14.39
N ILE A 300 -3.10 -18.15 13.12
CA ILE A 300 -1.77 -18.51 12.62
C ILE A 300 -1.19 -17.30 11.93
N ALA A 301 0.09 -17.01 12.15
CA ALA A 301 0.79 -15.93 11.47
C ALA A 301 1.97 -16.51 10.67
N ILE A 302 1.97 -16.34 9.35
CA ILE A 302 3.11 -16.57 8.47
C ILE A 302 3.80 -15.21 8.30
N LEU A 303 4.98 -15.06 8.89
CA LEU A 303 5.73 -13.82 8.94
C LEU A 303 7.05 -13.99 8.19
N GLY A 304 7.13 -13.38 7.02
CA GLY A 304 8.35 -13.34 6.23
C GLY A 304 9.30 -12.24 6.68
N GLN A 305 10.55 -12.36 6.25
CA GLN A 305 11.57 -11.36 6.45
C GLN A 305 11.12 -9.98 5.96
N MET A 306 11.54 -8.95 6.68
CA MET A 306 11.42 -7.54 6.28
C MET A 306 12.73 -7.11 5.64
N ASN A 307 12.69 -6.74 4.36
CA ASN A 307 13.87 -6.30 3.60
C ASN A 307 14.13 -4.79 3.79
N GLU A 308 15.26 -4.32 3.27
CA GLU A 308 15.61 -2.89 3.15
C GLU A 308 15.79 -2.17 4.51
N LEU A 309 16.03 -2.95 5.59
CA LEU A 309 16.23 -2.43 6.93
C LEU A 309 17.72 -2.16 7.25
N GLY A 310 18.65 -2.60 6.39
CA GLY A 310 20.08 -2.42 6.59
C GLY A 310 20.55 -2.91 7.96
N GLN A 311 21.35 -2.11 8.65
CA GLN A 311 21.88 -2.42 9.99
C GLN A 311 20.81 -2.53 11.10
N HIS A 312 19.58 -2.08 10.84
CA HIS A 312 18.48 -2.12 11.81
C HIS A 312 17.69 -3.46 11.75
N SER A 313 18.00 -4.34 10.78
CA SER A 313 17.22 -5.56 10.53
C SER A 313 17.06 -6.44 11.77
N GLU A 314 18.15 -6.75 12.47
CA GLU A 314 18.13 -7.57 13.69
C GLU A 314 17.15 -7.00 14.74
N GLN A 315 17.31 -5.71 15.06
CA GLN A 315 16.49 -5.07 16.11
C GLN A 315 15.01 -5.03 15.72
N MET A 316 14.72 -4.73 14.46
CA MET A 316 13.34 -4.64 13.96
C MET A 316 12.66 -6.01 13.93
N HIS A 317 13.34 -7.08 13.49
CA HIS A 317 12.82 -8.43 13.57
C HIS A 317 12.59 -8.90 15.01
N LYS A 318 13.50 -8.58 15.94
CA LYS A 318 13.31 -8.83 17.39
C LYS A 318 12.07 -8.10 17.93
N ASN A 319 11.82 -6.86 17.50
CA ASN A 319 10.65 -6.11 17.94
C ASN A 319 9.34 -6.79 17.49
N ILE A 320 9.29 -7.33 16.27
CA ILE A 320 8.14 -8.12 15.83
C ILE A 320 7.97 -9.38 16.68
N GLY A 321 9.06 -10.11 16.95
CA GLY A 321 9.03 -11.28 17.83
C GLY A 321 8.49 -10.95 19.23
N LYS A 322 8.85 -9.77 19.77
CA LYS A 322 8.29 -9.27 21.05
C LYS A 322 6.80 -8.93 20.94
N HIS A 323 6.31 -8.56 19.77
CA HIS A 323 4.90 -8.23 19.55
C HIS A 323 4.02 -9.48 19.38
N CYS A 324 4.60 -10.64 19.03
CA CYS A 324 3.87 -11.89 18.96
C CYS A 324 3.34 -12.29 20.37
N ASP A 325 2.01 -12.44 20.50
CA ASP A 325 1.36 -12.78 21.75
C ASP A 325 0.96 -14.26 21.78
N PRO A 326 1.59 -15.10 22.65
CA PRO A 326 1.31 -16.52 22.73
C PRO A 326 -0.12 -16.84 23.21
N LYS A 327 -0.82 -15.86 23.80
CA LYS A 327 -2.23 -16.01 24.20
C LYS A 327 -3.19 -15.82 23.03
N GLN A 328 -2.72 -15.14 21.96
CA GLN A 328 -3.52 -14.78 20.79
C GLN A 328 -3.18 -15.62 19.54
N ILE A 329 -1.92 -16.02 19.39
CA ILE A 329 -1.44 -16.77 18.23
C ILE A 329 -1.20 -18.23 18.60
N GLN A 330 -1.81 -19.14 17.86
CA GLN A 330 -1.61 -20.59 17.99
C GLN A 330 -0.24 -21.04 17.46
N LEU A 331 0.18 -20.42 16.34
CA LEU A 331 1.43 -20.75 15.65
C LEU A 331 1.97 -19.53 14.91
N VAL A 332 3.26 -19.29 15.05
CA VAL A 332 4.04 -18.36 14.21
C VAL A 332 4.88 -19.23 13.27
N VAL A 333 4.78 -18.94 11.97
CA VAL A 333 5.62 -19.56 10.93
C VAL A 333 6.51 -18.46 10.35
N THR A 334 7.80 -18.66 10.29
CA THR A 334 8.73 -17.64 9.78
C THR A 334 9.38 -18.08 8.48
N ILE A 335 9.64 -17.12 7.55
CA ILE A 335 10.27 -17.34 6.25
C ILE A 335 11.36 -16.30 6.04
N GLY A 336 12.55 -16.73 5.64
CA GLY A 336 13.70 -15.86 5.38
C GLY A 336 14.67 -15.83 6.55
N GLU A 337 15.93 -15.50 6.27
CA GLU A 337 17.05 -15.68 7.19
C GLU A 337 16.89 -14.87 8.48
N ASP A 338 16.66 -13.56 8.37
CA ASP A 338 16.51 -12.68 9.54
C ASP A 338 15.25 -12.96 10.33
N ALA A 339 14.14 -13.31 9.65
CA ALA A 339 12.93 -13.72 10.34
C ALA A 339 13.14 -15.03 11.12
N ASN A 340 13.81 -16.02 10.50
CA ASN A 340 14.12 -17.29 11.14
C ASN A 340 15.11 -17.14 12.30
N LYS A 341 16.06 -16.21 12.21
CA LYS A 341 17.09 -15.98 13.23
C LYS A 341 16.58 -15.12 14.37
N PHE A 342 16.06 -13.95 14.09
CA PHE A 342 15.81 -12.93 15.11
C PHE A 342 14.35 -12.86 15.58
N LEU A 343 13.38 -12.91 14.64
CA LEU A 343 11.96 -12.86 14.98
C LEU A 343 11.54 -14.15 15.67
N ALA A 344 11.86 -15.31 15.06
CA ALA A 344 11.49 -16.62 15.56
C ALA A 344 12.03 -16.85 16.99
N GLU A 345 13.34 -16.63 17.21
CA GLU A 345 13.97 -16.78 18.53
C GLU A 345 13.29 -15.90 19.61
N THR A 346 12.95 -14.65 19.23
CA THR A 346 12.34 -13.71 20.17
C THR A 346 10.89 -14.11 20.50
N ALA A 347 10.13 -14.57 19.49
CA ALA A 347 8.77 -15.07 19.69
C ALA A 347 8.75 -16.35 20.57
N GLU A 348 9.71 -17.26 20.38
CA GLU A 348 9.88 -18.45 21.24
C GLU A 348 10.17 -18.07 22.69
N LYS A 349 11.09 -17.11 22.92
CA LYS A 349 11.38 -16.60 24.28
C LYS A 349 10.15 -16.00 24.96
N ARG A 350 9.18 -15.52 24.19
CA ARG A 350 7.87 -15.07 24.69
C ARG A 350 6.87 -16.20 24.96
N GLY A 351 7.19 -17.42 24.57
CA GLY A 351 6.35 -18.59 24.74
C GLY A 351 5.45 -18.92 23.53
N CYS A 352 5.67 -18.29 22.36
CA CYS A 352 4.98 -18.68 21.15
C CYS A 352 5.48 -20.03 20.62
N LYS A 353 4.58 -20.82 20.03
CA LYS A 353 4.99 -21.94 19.17
C LYS A 353 5.47 -21.37 17.84
N VAL A 354 6.69 -21.74 17.43
CA VAL A 354 7.30 -21.20 16.20
C VAL A 354 7.80 -22.36 15.33
N VAL A 355 7.60 -22.23 14.03
CA VAL A 355 8.19 -23.09 13.00
C VAL A 355 8.94 -22.23 12.00
N ARG A 356 10.24 -22.52 11.81
CA ARG A 356 11.09 -21.87 10.82
C ARG A 356 11.00 -22.61 9.50
N CYS A 357 10.68 -21.91 8.43
CA CYS A 357 10.56 -22.50 7.10
C CYS A 357 11.60 -21.92 6.14
N PRO A 358 12.22 -22.74 5.29
CA PRO A 358 13.17 -22.27 4.28
C PRO A 358 12.46 -21.57 3.11
N SER A 359 11.19 -21.90 2.86
CA SER A 359 10.43 -21.33 1.75
C SER A 359 8.94 -21.17 2.08
N PRO A 360 8.19 -20.39 1.28
CA PRO A 360 6.74 -20.24 1.43
C PRO A 360 6.00 -21.58 1.21
N TYR A 361 6.52 -22.48 0.40
CA TYR A 361 5.92 -23.80 0.17
C TYR A 361 5.97 -24.65 1.43
N HIS A 362 7.11 -24.73 2.12
CA HIS A 362 7.21 -25.41 3.42
C HIS A 362 6.33 -24.75 4.48
N ALA A 363 6.17 -23.43 4.45
CA ALA A 363 5.24 -22.75 5.34
C ALA A 363 3.79 -23.18 5.09
N ALA A 364 3.40 -23.36 3.83
CA ALA A 364 2.09 -23.88 3.47
C ALA A 364 1.91 -25.33 3.97
N ASP A 365 2.89 -26.21 3.78
CA ASP A 365 2.84 -27.61 4.24
C ASP A 365 2.64 -27.70 5.77
N VAL A 366 3.28 -26.83 6.53
CA VAL A 366 3.13 -26.75 7.99
C VAL A 366 1.72 -26.30 8.37
N VAL A 367 1.13 -25.36 7.62
CA VAL A 367 -0.16 -24.73 7.96
C VAL A 367 -1.36 -25.56 7.49
N LEU A 368 -1.28 -26.19 6.31
CA LEU A 368 -2.36 -26.95 5.68
C LEU A 368 -3.07 -27.97 6.61
N PRO A 369 -2.35 -28.80 7.40
CA PRO A 369 -2.99 -29.75 8.32
C PRO A 369 -3.83 -29.09 9.41
N LEU A 370 -3.47 -27.84 9.80
CA LEU A 370 -4.07 -27.09 10.90
C LEU A 370 -5.32 -26.31 10.48
N LEU A 371 -5.60 -26.21 9.18
CA LEU A 371 -6.74 -25.46 8.66
C LEU A 371 -8.06 -26.11 9.02
N ASN A 372 -9.01 -25.31 9.43
CA ASN A 372 -10.42 -25.63 9.58
C ASN A 372 -11.25 -24.34 9.54
N LYS A 373 -12.58 -24.44 9.61
CA LYS A 373 -13.49 -23.28 9.54
C LYS A 373 -13.29 -22.21 10.61
N ASP A 374 -12.65 -22.57 11.72
CA ASP A 374 -12.38 -21.68 12.87
C ASP A 374 -10.91 -21.20 12.87
N THR A 375 -10.20 -21.37 11.75
CA THR A 375 -8.80 -20.96 11.57
C THR A 375 -8.72 -19.69 10.70
N VAL A 376 -7.92 -18.74 11.16
CA VAL A 376 -7.45 -17.62 10.34
C VAL A 376 -5.94 -17.66 10.20
N VAL A 377 -5.45 -17.45 9.00
CA VAL A 377 -4.02 -17.33 8.67
C VAL A 377 -3.74 -15.92 8.15
N LEU A 378 -2.90 -15.18 8.85
CA LEU A 378 -2.29 -13.95 8.32
C LEU A 378 -0.99 -14.33 7.61
N ALA A 379 -0.82 -13.93 6.37
CA ALA A 379 0.44 -14.04 5.65
C ALA A 379 0.99 -12.65 5.31
N LYS A 380 2.21 -12.35 5.76
CA LYS A 380 2.90 -11.09 5.51
C LYS A 380 4.39 -11.30 5.36
N GLY A 381 4.99 -10.66 4.36
CA GLY A 381 6.42 -10.69 4.09
C GLY A 381 6.81 -9.65 3.05
N SER A 382 8.09 -9.30 2.99
CA SER A 382 8.59 -8.37 1.99
C SER A 382 8.51 -8.97 0.57
N GLN A 383 8.48 -8.09 -0.39
CA GLN A 383 8.77 -8.43 -1.78
C GLN A 383 10.23 -8.91 -1.90
N ASN A 384 10.61 -9.55 -2.99
CA ASN A 384 11.97 -10.01 -3.28
C ASN A 384 12.52 -11.04 -2.26
N GLY A 385 12.55 -12.30 -2.69
CA GLY A 385 13.15 -13.41 -1.95
C GLY A 385 12.22 -14.11 -0.94
N VAL A 386 11.22 -13.43 -0.39
CA VAL A 386 10.29 -14.03 0.59
C VAL A 386 9.09 -14.70 -0.09
N PHE A 387 8.41 -13.95 -0.97
CA PHE A 387 7.26 -14.42 -1.76
C PHE A 387 6.19 -15.15 -0.94
N ALA A 388 5.82 -14.59 0.20
CA ALA A 388 4.83 -15.19 1.11
C ALA A 388 3.46 -15.44 0.45
N GLU A 389 3.16 -14.77 -0.68
CA GLU A 389 1.97 -15.04 -1.49
C GLU A 389 1.95 -16.45 -2.09
N GLU A 390 3.09 -17.12 -2.25
CA GLU A 390 3.09 -18.52 -2.70
C GLU A 390 2.54 -19.43 -1.59
N ALA A 391 2.84 -19.17 -0.31
CA ALA A 391 2.18 -19.89 0.77
C ALA A 391 0.67 -19.65 0.76
N VAL A 392 0.23 -18.40 0.56
CA VAL A 392 -1.21 -18.09 0.42
C VAL A 392 -1.84 -18.87 -0.71
N LYS A 393 -1.18 -18.95 -1.87
CA LYS A 393 -1.64 -19.66 -3.07
C LYS A 393 -1.94 -21.14 -2.79
N GLU A 394 -1.03 -21.84 -2.09
CA GLU A 394 -1.22 -23.23 -1.69
C GLU A 394 -2.38 -23.42 -0.68
N LEU A 395 -2.65 -22.41 0.13
CA LEU A 395 -3.71 -22.45 1.15
C LEU A 395 -5.11 -22.09 0.59
N LEU A 396 -5.24 -21.58 -0.63
CA LEU A 396 -6.52 -21.17 -1.22
C LEU A 396 -7.49 -22.35 -1.40
N LEU A 397 -8.78 -22.13 -1.12
CA LEU A 397 -9.84 -23.07 -1.42
C LEU A 397 -10.06 -23.22 -2.93
N ASN A 398 -10.00 -22.11 -3.65
CA ASN A 398 -10.15 -22.07 -5.11
C ASN A 398 -8.86 -21.55 -5.74
N HIS A 399 -8.14 -22.41 -6.45
CA HIS A 399 -6.89 -22.05 -7.11
C HIS A 399 -7.05 -20.93 -8.15
N ASN A 400 -8.23 -20.70 -8.71
CA ASN A 400 -8.49 -19.58 -9.61
C ASN A 400 -8.32 -18.22 -8.89
N ASP A 401 -8.48 -18.18 -7.57
CA ASP A 401 -8.27 -16.97 -6.77
C ASP A 401 -6.79 -16.56 -6.69
N ALA A 402 -5.86 -17.40 -7.17
CA ALA A 402 -4.45 -17.03 -7.33
C ALA A 402 -4.26 -15.78 -8.22
N THR A 403 -5.19 -15.51 -9.15
CA THR A 403 -5.20 -14.28 -9.94
C THR A 403 -5.41 -13.00 -9.13
N LYS A 404 -5.88 -13.14 -7.90
CA LYS A 404 -6.06 -12.04 -6.93
C LYS A 404 -4.82 -11.81 -6.05
N LEU A 405 -3.78 -12.64 -6.21
CA LEU A 405 -2.53 -12.47 -5.48
C LEU A 405 -1.56 -11.56 -6.24
N VAL A 406 -0.64 -10.98 -5.51
CA VAL A 406 0.43 -10.16 -6.11
C VAL A 406 1.46 -11.03 -6.82
N ARG A 407 2.22 -10.46 -7.75
CA ARG A 407 3.36 -11.10 -8.44
C ARG A 407 3.03 -12.45 -9.12
N GLN A 408 1.85 -12.55 -9.79
CA GLN A 408 1.40 -13.74 -10.50
C GLN A 408 1.56 -13.66 -12.04
N SER A 409 2.27 -12.66 -12.57
CA SER A 409 2.58 -12.63 -14.01
C SER A 409 3.57 -13.74 -14.37
N HIS A 410 3.56 -14.21 -15.64
CA HIS A 410 4.48 -15.25 -16.12
C HIS A 410 5.96 -14.97 -15.82
N ARG A 411 6.38 -13.68 -15.87
CA ARG A 411 7.74 -13.25 -15.52
C ARG A 411 8.05 -13.51 -14.04
N TRP A 412 7.09 -13.19 -13.15
CA TRP A 412 7.26 -13.42 -11.73
C TRP A 412 7.27 -14.90 -11.37
N LEU A 413 6.37 -15.69 -11.97
CA LEU A 413 6.33 -17.15 -11.75
C LEU A 413 7.67 -17.80 -12.14
N LYS A 414 8.19 -17.48 -13.32
CA LYS A 414 9.49 -17.98 -13.75
C LYS A 414 10.65 -17.55 -12.83
N TYR A 415 10.60 -16.33 -12.31
CA TYR A 415 11.60 -15.85 -11.35
C TYR A 415 11.54 -16.64 -10.04
N LYS A 416 10.35 -16.89 -9.50
CA LYS A 416 10.13 -17.66 -8.28
C LYS A 416 10.56 -19.13 -8.44
N GLU A 417 10.23 -19.74 -9.58
CA GLU A 417 10.72 -21.10 -9.90
C GLU A 417 12.26 -21.18 -9.83
N SER A 418 12.96 -20.23 -10.44
CA SER A 418 14.42 -20.20 -10.38
C SER A 418 14.96 -19.88 -8.99
N HIS A 419 14.22 -19.11 -8.17
CA HIS A 419 14.64 -18.71 -6.83
C HIS A 419 14.52 -19.86 -5.81
N PHE A 420 13.53 -20.73 -5.96
CA PHE A 420 13.27 -21.85 -5.06
C PHE A 420 13.63 -23.21 -5.63
N HIS A 421 14.40 -23.27 -6.75
CA HIS A 421 14.75 -24.52 -7.43
C HIS A 421 15.52 -25.49 -6.54
N ASP A 422 16.29 -24.97 -5.57
CA ASP A 422 17.18 -25.74 -4.69
C ASP A 422 16.70 -25.81 -3.23
N VAL A 423 15.43 -25.46 -2.96
CA VAL A 423 14.87 -25.36 -1.60
C VAL A 423 13.76 -26.40 -1.35
#